data_030f51904ccd69db25ebb6e1ae23aa56
#
_entry.id   030f51904ccd69db25ebb6e1ae23aa56
#
_cell.length_a   1.000
_cell.length_b   1.000
_cell.length_c   1.000
_cell.angle_alpha   90.00
_cell.angle_beta   90.00
_cell.angle_gamma   90.00
#
_symmetry.space_group_name_H-M   'P 1'
#
loop_
_entity.id
_entity.type
_entity.pdbx_description
1 polymer ?
#
loop_
_entity_poly.entity_id
_entity_poly.type
_entity_poly.pdbx_seq_one_letter_code
_entity_poly.pdbx_strand_id
1 'polypeptide(L)'
;MKLFTRLLEWGAVGAMALATTALAQKEQWLDYHVSREGRGYHYLTLTTNPPPNIKLPKCNSQPYFAQWTTPMDPAGRWLCLDRTRKSGLYDRVYFDTTGNGRLDDKTPVGTTQRDQYSASFEPVRVVFKGEDGPITYHLIFRFMQYGEGEANLMSSSGGYYAGKVDIGGKKRPVELIDENVNGTFNDRAADMSDCDGVAIDGDKFGERRLGKMLEVDGQFYLVEVARDGAFIKLQKAENVTLGQVRVPEAISEFVAFGENGHFTRKPAKGEFTLPVGEYRIQSWKIDRKDARGAAWVLSAYGFNDSAQFEVAVGKPASLEIGEPMRAALQIEKPMAGPDMRVPTNQLGFNLRFEGRYGESLQIMKGDQRPPGPRLTLTSLDGTYRYTNTFEFG
;
A
#
# COMPACT_ATOMS: atom_id res chain seq x y z
N MET A 1 -1.66 74.82 -50.06
CA MET A 1 -2.02 74.18 -48.83
C MET A 1 -2.88 72.97 -49.14
N LYS A 2 -2.26 71.78 -49.24
CA LYS A 2 -2.92 70.53 -49.70
C LYS A 2 -3.03 69.59 -48.52
N LEU A 3 -4.25 69.25 -48.13
CA LEU A 3 -4.55 68.20 -47.14
C LEU A 3 -4.31 66.83 -47.79
N PHE A 4 -3.55 65.96 -47.09
CA PHE A 4 -3.46 64.53 -47.40
C PHE A 4 -4.30 63.76 -46.43
N THR A 5 -5.35 63.11 -46.95
CA THR A 5 -6.20 62.14 -46.27
C THR A 5 -5.58 60.73 -46.45
N ARG A 6 -5.19 60.07 -45.35
CA ARG A 6 -4.81 58.65 -45.35
C ARG A 6 -5.98 57.84 -44.84
N LEU A 7 -6.48 56.96 -45.67
CA LEU A 7 -7.37 55.85 -45.31
C LEU A 7 -6.57 54.78 -44.52
N LEU A 8 -7.04 54.42 -43.34
CA LEU A 8 -6.62 53.24 -42.61
C LEU A 8 -7.60 52.12 -42.92
N GLU A 9 -7.12 51.09 -43.61
CA GLU A 9 -7.83 49.81 -43.76
C GLU A 9 -7.70 49.00 -42.46
N TRP A 10 -8.82 48.69 -41.85
CA TRP A 10 -8.90 47.76 -40.68
C TRP A 10 -9.11 46.35 -41.23
N GLY A 11 -8.06 45.55 -41.25
CA GLY A 11 -8.14 44.10 -41.42
C GLY A 11 -8.70 43.46 -40.16
N ALA A 12 -9.93 42.98 -40.23
CA ALA A 12 -10.53 42.17 -39.16
C ALA A 12 -9.87 40.78 -39.18
N VAL A 13 -8.95 40.51 -38.25
CA VAL A 13 -8.48 39.18 -37.95
C VAL A 13 -9.52 38.53 -37.03
N GLY A 14 -10.34 37.67 -37.62
CA GLY A 14 -11.29 36.85 -36.90
C GLY A 14 -10.54 35.79 -36.08
N ALA A 15 -10.38 36.03 -34.80
CA ALA A 15 -9.96 34.99 -33.85
C ALA A 15 -11.11 33.98 -33.69
N MET A 16 -11.04 32.85 -34.41
CA MET A 16 -11.85 31.68 -34.08
C MET A 16 -11.39 31.16 -32.72
N ALA A 17 -12.10 31.54 -31.66
CA ALA A 17 -12.03 30.86 -30.39
C ALA A 17 -12.58 29.43 -30.59
N LEU A 18 -11.71 28.46 -30.75
CA LEU A 18 -12.07 27.06 -30.56
C LEU A 18 -12.48 26.87 -29.09
N ALA A 19 -13.78 26.97 -28.84
CA ALA A 19 -14.37 26.54 -27.61
C ALA A 19 -14.21 25.00 -27.53
N THR A 20 -13.12 24.53 -26.96
CA THR A 20 -13.05 23.16 -26.48
C THR A 20 -14.10 23.03 -25.37
N THR A 21 -15.27 22.50 -25.71
CA THR A 21 -16.21 22.00 -24.73
C THR A 21 -15.50 20.86 -23.98
N ALA A 22 -14.88 21.21 -22.85
CA ALA A 22 -14.51 20.22 -21.87
C ALA A 22 -15.82 19.52 -21.47
N LEU A 23 -16.07 18.33 -21.99
CA LEU A 23 -17.15 17.48 -21.53
C LEU A 23 -16.95 17.33 -20.02
N ALA A 24 -17.85 17.93 -19.23
CA ALA A 24 -17.80 17.86 -17.78
C ALA A 24 -17.71 16.38 -17.41
N GLN A 25 -16.66 16.03 -16.72
CA GLN A 25 -16.42 14.67 -16.23
C GLN A 25 -17.61 14.24 -15.38
N LYS A 26 -18.33 13.18 -15.79
CA LYS A 26 -19.50 12.72 -15.09
C LYS A 26 -19.08 11.99 -13.80
N GLU A 27 -19.61 12.42 -12.68
CA GLU A 27 -19.51 11.70 -11.41
C GLU A 27 -20.20 10.34 -11.52
N GLN A 28 -19.51 9.31 -11.09
CA GLN A 28 -20.04 7.96 -11.02
C GLN A 28 -20.03 7.55 -9.54
N TRP A 29 -21.21 7.46 -8.97
CA TRP A 29 -21.42 7.25 -7.54
C TRP A 29 -21.20 5.80 -7.17
N LEU A 30 -20.64 5.60 -5.97
CA LEU A 30 -20.30 4.33 -5.39
C LEU A 30 -21.02 4.18 -4.05
N ASP A 31 -21.35 2.94 -3.68
CA ASP A 31 -21.96 2.59 -2.42
C ASP A 31 -20.90 2.21 -1.37
N TYR A 32 -21.11 2.66 -0.14
CA TYR A 32 -20.24 2.31 0.97
C TYR A 32 -20.59 0.93 1.53
N HIS A 33 -19.60 0.06 1.67
CA HIS A 33 -19.72 -1.28 2.21
C HIS A 33 -18.88 -1.45 3.46
N VAL A 34 -19.45 -2.04 4.51
CA VAL A 34 -18.72 -2.40 5.72
C VAL A 34 -18.14 -3.80 5.54
N SER A 35 -16.87 -3.97 5.86
CA SER A 35 -16.16 -5.24 5.85
C SER A 35 -15.69 -5.61 7.26
N ARG A 36 -15.70 -6.91 7.59
CA ARG A 36 -15.02 -7.44 8.77
C ARG A 36 -13.59 -7.88 8.47
N GLU A 37 -13.26 -7.98 7.19
CA GLU A 37 -11.89 -8.18 6.72
C GLU A 37 -11.28 -6.79 6.54
N GLY A 38 -10.32 -6.42 7.35
CA GLY A 38 -9.61 -5.14 7.23
C GLY A 38 -8.87 -5.05 5.91
N ARG A 39 -8.90 -3.85 5.30
CA ARG A 39 -8.12 -3.50 4.11
C ARG A 39 -7.08 -2.45 4.51
N GLY A 40 -5.91 -2.48 3.90
CA GLY A 40 -4.81 -1.64 4.32
C GLY A 40 -4.42 -1.89 5.79
N TYR A 41 -3.37 -1.26 6.26
CA TYR A 41 -3.04 -1.27 7.68
C TYR A 41 -2.15 -0.09 8.06
N HIS A 42 -2.32 0.35 9.30
CA HIS A 42 -1.46 1.36 9.91
C HIS A 42 -1.18 0.96 11.37
N TYR A 43 0.09 1.02 11.77
CA TYR A 43 0.48 0.75 13.15
C TYR A 43 0.31 2.00 14.02
N LEU A 44 -0.41 1.86 15.12
CA LEU A 44 -0.63 2.93 16.08
C LEU A 44 0.37 2.80 17.24
N THR A 45 0.99 3.92 17.59
CA THR A 45 1.93 3.96 18.72
C THR A 45 1.18 3.78 20.02
N LEU A 46 1.51 2.72 20.76
CA LEU A 46 0.96 2.43 22.07
C LEU A 46 1.71 3.19 23.19
N THR A 47 0.96 3.67 24.15
CA THR A 47 1.48 4.25 25.40
C THR A 47 0.67 3.78 26.60
N THR A 48 1.31 3.68 27.77
CA THR A 48 0.64 3.45 29.05
C THR A 48 0.33 4.75 29.80
N ASN A 49 0.84 5.88 29.29
CA ASN A 49 0.59 7.20 29.86
C ASN A 49 -0.80 7.68 29.44
N PRO A 50 -1.68 8.05 30.38
CA PRO A 50 -2.98 8.60 30.06
C PRO A 50 -2.86 9.86 29.18
N PRO A 51 -3.66 9.97 28.11
CA PRO A 51 -3.65 11.17 27.29
C PRO A 51 -4.20 12.38 28.08
N PRO A 52 -3.60 13.57 27.91
CA PRO A 52 -4.08 14.77 28.57
C PRO A 52 -5.47 15.15 28.05
N ASN A 53 -6.32 15.70 28.92
CA ASN A 53 -7.64 16.23 28.57
C ASN A 53 -8.67 15.23 28.01
N ILE A 54 -8.40 13.93 28.12
CA ILE A 54 -9.35 12.88 27.72
C ILE A 54 -10.01 12.28 28.96
N LYS A 55 -11.34 12.18 28.92
CA LYS A 55 -12.08 11.49 29.97
C LYS A 55 -12.02 9.97 29.77
N LEU A 56 -11.41 9.29 30.71
CA LEU A 56 -11.10 7.86 30.60
C LEU A 56 -12.21 6.99 31.18
N PRO A 57 -12.44 5.79 30.61
CA PRO A 57 -13.31 4.78 31.18
C PRO A 57 -12.70 4.18 32.45
N LYS A 58 -13.53 3.52 33.25
CA LYS A 58 -13.04 2.71 34.36
C LYS A 58 -12.44 1.41 33.80
N CYS A 59 -11.12 1.29 33.86
CA CYS A 59 -10.39 0.12 33.39
C CYS A 59 -10.21 -0.92 34.49
N ASN A 60 -10.13 -2.21 34.12
CA ASN A 60 -9.91 -3.33 35.05
C ASN A 60 -8.42 -3.61 35.29
N SER A 61 -7.55 -3.13 34.38
CA SER A 61 -6.09 -3.35 34.45
C SER A 61 -5.37 -2.08 34.01
N GLN A 62 -4.03 -2.14 33.96
CA GLN A 62 -3.23 -1.10 33.30
C GLN A 62 -3.63 -1.04 31.81
N PRO A 63 -4.25 0.05 31.32
CA PRO A 63 -4.64 0.16 29.93
C PRO A 63 -3.47 0.56 29.04
N TYR A 64 -3.61 0.29 27.74
CA TYR A 64 -2.87 0.98 26.68
C TYR A 64 -3.72 2.06 26.03
N PHE A 65 -3.08 3.11 25.59
CA PHE A 65 -3.68 4.21 24.82
C PHE A 65 -2.99 4.32 23.47
N ALA A 66 -3.73 4.75 22.46
CA ALA A 66 -3.19 5.15 21.17
C ALA A 66 -4.05 6.25 20.57
N GLN A 67 -3.48 7.00 19.63
CA GLN A 67 -4.20 8.01 18.89
C GLN A 67 -4.21 7.63 17.41
N TRP A 68 -5.40 7.61 16.83
CA TRP A 68 -5.57 7.53 15.39
C TRP A 68 -5.71 8.94 14.83
N THR A 69 -4.87 9.27 13.85
CA THR A 69 -4.87 10.58 13.17
C THR A 69 -5.53 10.47 11.81
N THR A 70 -6.22 11.53 11.39
CA THR A 70 -6.92 11.59 10.11
C THR A 70 -6.99 13.03 9.61
N PRO A 71 -6.84 13.26 8.28
CA PRO A 71 -7.08 14.59 7.70
C PRO A 71 -8.52 15.09 7.88
N MET A 72 -9.45 14.18 8.20
CA MET A 72 -10.85 14.51 8.47
C MET A 72 -11.08 15.07 9.88
N ASP A 73 -10.15 14.81 10.81
CA ASP A 73 -10.16 15.32 12.18
C ASP A 73 -8.71 15.53 12.66
N PRO A 74 -8.12 16.71 12.43
CA PRO A 74 -6.73 16.99 12.77
C PRO A 74 -6.38 16.87 14.27
N ALA A 75 -7.39 16.95 15.15
CA ALA A 75 -7.19 16.72 16.60
C ALA A 75 -6.88 15.24 16.90
N GLY A 76 -7.20 14.35 15.95
CA GLY A 76 -7.09 12.91 16.09
C GLY A 76 -8.08 12.34 17.11
N ARG A 77 -8.17 11.03 17.18
CA ARG A 77 -9.10 10.33 18.06
C ARG A 77 -8.39 9.32 18.92
N TRP A 78 -8.64 9.38 20.20
CA TRP A 78 -8.02 8.50 21.15
C TRP A 78 -8.77 7.18 21.31
N LEU A 79 -8.03 6.15 21.62
CA LEU A 79 -8.56 4.87 22.06
C LEU A 79 -7.90 4.42 23.36
N CYS A 80 -8.61 3.56 24.08
CA CYS A 80 -8.14 2.88 25.28
C CYS A 80 -8.37 1.38 25.11
N LEU A 81 -7.31 0.61 25.22
CA LEU A 81 -7.34 -0.85 25.28
C LEU A 81 -7.39 -1.28 26.74
N ASP A 82 -8.34 -2.14 27.08
CA ASP A 82 -8.52 -2.70 28.42
C ASP A 82 -8.80 -4.21 28.36
N ARG A 83 -8.84 -4.83 29.49
CA ARG A 83 -9.14 -6.27 29.67
C ARG A 83 -10.44 -6.45 30.41
N THR A 84 -11.22 -7.47 30.06
CA THR A 84 -12.37 -7.90 30.86
C THR A 84 -11.95 -8.53 32.17
N ARG A 85 -10.73 -9.10 32.24
CA ARG A 85 -10.11 -9.72 33.42
C ARG A 85 -8.86 -8.96 33.85
N LYS A 86 -8.42 -9.12 35.07
CA LYS A 86 -7.19 -8.48 35.60
C LYS A 86 -5.91 -8.92 34.88
N SER A 87 -5.91 -10.06 34.23
CA SER A 87 -4.78 -10.63 33.49
C SER A 87 -5.25 -11.24 32.16
N GLY A 88 -4.33 -11.53 31.27
CA GLY A 88 -4.58 -12.09 29.94
C GLY A 88 -4.50 -11.03 28.85
N LEU A 89 -4.96 -11.39 27.67
CA LEU A 89 -4.94 -10.52 26.49
C LEU A 89 -5.92 -9.34 26.63
N TYR A 90 -5.58 -8.21 26.04
CA TYR A 90 -6.48 -7.05 25.91
C TYR A 90 -7.62 -7.41 24.93
N ASP A 91 -8.86 -7.34 25.40
CA ASP A 91 -10.05 -7.84 24.71
C ASP A 91 -11.20 -6.83 24.64
N ARG A 92 -10.93 -5.55 24.99
CA ARG A 92 -11.86 -4.43 24.90
C ARG A 92 -11.18 -3.20 24.37
N VAL A 93 -11.85 -2.49 23.47
CA VAL A 93 -11.44 -1.18 22.94
C VAL A 93 -12.52 -0.16 23.21
N TYR A 94 -12.17 0.94 23.87
CA TYR A 94 -12.97 2.16 23.91
C TYR A 94 -12.37 3.12 22.88
N PHE A 95 -13.17 3.63 21.97
CA PHE A 95 -12.71 4.55 20.93
C PHE A 95 -13.57 5.80 20.88
N ASP A 96 -12.96 6.97 20.74
CA ASP A 96 -13.67 8.23 20.62
C ASP A 96 -14.33 8.36 19.23
N THR A 97 -15.47 7.70 19.04
CA THR A 97 -16.19 7.66 17.76
C THR A 97 -16.76 9.02 17.35
N THR A 98 -16.85 9.97 18.24
CA THR A 98 -17.50 11.28 18.04
C THR A 98 -16.54 12.47 18.06
N GLY A 99 -15.26 12.27 18.44
CA GLY A 99 -14.27 13.34 18.57
C GLY A 99 -14.55 14.32 19.72
N ASN A 100 -15.24 13.85 20.79
CA ASN A 100 -15.60 14.70 21.93
C ASN A 100 -14.59 14.66 23.09
N GLY A 101 -13.48 13.94 22.94
CA GLY A 101 -12.46 13.77 23.98
C GLY A 101 -12.93 12.91 25.17
N ARG A 102 -13.94 12.07 24.96
CA ARG A 102 -14.50 11.21 26.01
C ARG A 102 -14.47 9.74 25.58
N LEU A 103 -13.86 8.91 26.41
CA LEU A 103 -13.89 7.46 26.31
C LEU A 103 -14.78 6.83 27.38
N ASP A 104 -15.12 7.60 28.44
CA ASP A 104 -15.98 7.17 29.54
C ASP A 104 -17.46 7.05 29.16
N ASP A 105 -17.88 7.70 28.06
CA ASP A 105 -19.24 7.64 27.51
C ASP A 105 -19.38 6.62 26.36
N LYS A 106 -18.30 5.89 26.02
CA LYS A 106 -18.32 4.91 24.93
C LYS A 106 -18.58 3.50 25.42
N THR A 107 -19.39 2.77 24.65
CA THR A 107 -19.50 1.32 24.84
C THR A 107 -18.24 0.63 24.33
N PRO A 108 -17.60 -0.24 25.13
CA PRO A 108 -16.43 -0.95 24.64
C PRO A 108 -16.77 -1.89 23.50
N VAL A 109 -15.89 -1.95 22.52
CA VAL A 109 -15.96 -2.88 21.40
C VAL A 109 -15.30 -4.19 21.81
N GLY A 110 -15.99 -5.28 21.59
CA GLY A 110 -15.50 -6.63 21.87
C GLY A 110 -14.72 -7.24 20.72
N THR A 111 -14.15 -8.40 20.96
CA THR A 111 -13.34 -9.14 19.99
C THR A 111 -14.20 -9.99 19.07
N THR A 112 -13.86 -10.03 17.77
CA THR A 112 -14.38 -10.99 16.77
C THR A 112 -13.60 -12.29 16.80
N GLN A 113 -12.28 -12.17 16.91
CA GLN A 113 -11.35 -13.29 16.96
C GLN A 113 -10.28 -13.01 17.99
N ARG A 114 -9.84 -14.06 18.68
CA ARG A 114 -8.70 -14.00 19.57
C ARG A 114 -7.99 -15.34 19.63
N ASP A 115 -6.69 -15.30 19.78
CA ASP A 115 -5.83 -16.41 20.14
C ASP A 115 -5.02 -16.07 21.41
N GLN A 116 -3.94 -16.78 21.67
CA GLN A 116 -3.11 -16.51 22.85
C GLN A 116 -2.26 -15.24 22.75
N TYR A 117 -2.06 -14.70 21.53
CA TYR A 117 -1.18 -13.57 21.24
C TYR A 117 -1.89 -12.38 20.61
N SER A 118 -3.08 -12.55 20.05
CA SER A 118 -3.77 -11.50 19.32
C SER A 118 -5.27 -11.44 19.56
N ALA A 119 -5.81 -10.23 19.42
CA ALA A 119 -7.25 -9.95 19.45
C ALA A 119 -7.61 -9.00 18.31
N SER A 120 -8.57 -9.43 17.48
CA SER A 120 -9.20 -8.56 16.47
C SER A 120 -10.56 -8.11 16.98
N PHE A 121 -10.92 -6.84 16.74
CA PHE A 121 -12.14 -6.24 17.27
C PHE A 121 -13.20 -6.06 16.18
N GLU A 122 -14.47 -5.95 16.57
CA GLU A 122 -15.54 -5.60 15.65
C GLU A 122 -15.30 -4.24 15.00
N PRO A 123 -15.78 -4.00 13.75
CA PRO A 123 -15.64 -2.72 13.08
C PRO A 123 -16.25 -1.58 13.90
N VAL A 124 -15.46 -0.54 14.12
CA VAL A 124 -15.86 0.66 14.87
C VAL A 124 -16.31 1.73 13.92
N ARG A 125 -17.58 2.12 14.02
CA ARG A 125 -18.13 3.22 13.21
C ARG A 125 -17.65 4.56 13.71
N VAL A 126 -17.11 5.36 12.80
CA VAL A 126 -16.68 6.75 13.00
C VAL A 126 -17.54 7.64 12.11
N VAL A 127 -17.92 8.82 12.63
CA VAL A 127 -18.65 9.80 11.85
C VAL A 127 -17.91 11.13 11.89
N PHE A 128 -17.67 11.69 10.71
CA PHE A 128 -17.11 13.02 10.52
C PHE A 128 -18.19 14.00 10.07
N LYS A 129 -17.96 15.29 10.30
CA LYS A 129 -18.77 16.36 9.73
C LYS A 129 -18.23 16.67 8.34
N GLY A 130 -18.98 16.36 7.30
CA GLY A 130 -18.73 16.83 5.93
C GLY A 130 -19.56 18.10 5.63
N GLU A 131 -19.22 18.79 4.55
CA GLU A 131 -19.96 19.97 4.08
C GLU A 131 -21.38 19.60 3.65
N ASP A 132 -21.54 18.46 2.97
CA ASP A 132 -22.81 17.96 2.44
C ASP A 132 -23.51 16.96 3.36
N GLY A 133 -23.03 16.77 4.59
CA GLY A 133 -23.61 15.86 5.56
C GLY A 133 -22.58 14.98 6.28
N PRO A 134 -23.06 14.04 7.11
CA PRO A 134 -22.15 13.17 7.87
C PRO A 134 -21.48 12.14 6.98
N ILE A 135 -20.15 12.04 7.08
CA ILE A 135 -19.34 11.01 6.41
C ILE A 135 -19.13 9.87 7.39
N THR A 136 -19.49 8.66 6.97
CA THR A 136 -19.33 7.45 7.77
C THR A 136 -18.08 6.69 7.33
N TYR A 137 -17.26 6.29 8.31
CA TYR A 137 -16.08 5.46 8.12
C TYR A 137 -16.05 4.33 9.16
N HIS A 138 -15.37 3.23 8.88
CA HIS A 138 -15.19 2.13 9.83
C HIS A 138 -13.71 1.79 10.00
N LEU A 139 -13.31 1.53 11.24
CA LEU A 139 -11.99 1.05 11.62
C LEU A 139 -12.08 -0.34 12.22
N ILE A 140 -11.11 -1.18 11.91
CA ILE A 140 -10.88 -2.46 12.60
C ILE A 140 -9.56 -2.34 13.32
N PHE A 141 -9.53 -2.70 14.61
CA PHE A 141 -8.31 -2.76 15.39
C PHE A 141 -7.89 -4.21 15.59
N ARG A 142 -6.59 -4.45 15.56
CA ARG A 142 -5.97 -5.72 15.93
C ARG A 142 -4.82 -5.46 16.89
N PHE A 143 -4.96 -5.98 18.09
CA PHE A 143 -3.93 -5.95 19.11
C PHE A 143 -3.12 -7.24 19.07
N MET A 144 -1.80 -7.15 19.20
CA MET A 144 -0.87 -8.28 19.24
C MET A 144 0.10 -8.10 20.40
N GLN A 145 0.33 -9.16 21.17
CA GLN A 145 1.25 -9.15 22.29
C GLN A 145 2.03 -10.48 22.34
N TYR A 146 3.31 -10.41 22.02
CA TYR A 146 4.19 -11.57 21.97
C TYR A 146 4.97 -11.81 23.27
N GLY A 147 4.94 -10.84 24.22
CA GLY A 147 5.63 -10.90 25.51
C GLY A 147 5.35 -9.69 26.40
N GLU A 148 5.97 -9.65 27.59
CA GLU A 148 5.91 -8.46 28.43
C GLU A 148 6.64 -7.29 27.75
N GLY A 149 5.88 -6.21 27.46
CA GLY A 149 6.41 -5.00 26.81
C GLY A 149 6.44 -5.04 25.27
N GLU A 150 6.18 -6.17 24.64
CA GLU A 150 6.12 -6.28 23.17
C GLU A 150 4.68 -6.31 22.69
N ALA A 151 4.06 -5.14 22.65
CA ALA A 151 2.69 -4.98 22.20
C ALA A 151 2.62 -4.09 20.95
N ASN A 152 1.81 -4.50 20.00
CA ASN A 152 1.52 -3.75 18.77
C ASN A 152 0.02 -3.59 18.60
N LEU A 153 -0.39 -2.44 18.10
CA LEU A 153 -1.76 -2.15 17.70
C LEU A 153 -1.78 -1.76 16.24
N MET A 154 -2.53 -2.50 15.45
CA MET A 154 -2.75 -2.24 14.05
C MET A 154 -4.18 -1.77 13.85
N SER A 155 -4.38 -0.73 13.05
CA SER A 155 -5.67 -0.32 12.50
C SER A 155 -5.75 -0.72 11.04
N SER A 156 -6.95 -1.06 10.59
CA SER A 156 -7.27 -1.34 9.18
C SER A 156 -8.57 -0.64 8.81
N SER A 157 -8.74 -0.29 7.53
CA SER A 157 -10.01 0.17 7.02
C SER A 157 -11.05 -0.94 7.12
N GLY A 158 -12.14 -0.68 7.82
CA GLY A 158 -13.29 -1.59 7.99
C GLY A 158 -14.39 -1.32 6.98
N GLY A 159 -14.11 -0.55 5.93
CA GLY A 159 -15.06 -0.25 4.86
C GLY A 159 -14.39 0.15 3.57
N TYR A 160 -15.14 0.07 2.49
CA TYR A 160 -14.70 0.43 1.15
C TYR A 160 -15.89 0.92 0.32
N TYR A 161 -15.62 1.67 -0.73
CA TYR A 161 -16.65 2.06 -1.69
C TYR A 161 -16.63 1.16 -2.90
N ALA A 162 -17.81 0.74 -3.39
CA ALA A 162 -17.90 -0.11 -4.56
C ALA A 162 -19.10 0.23 -5.44
N GLY A 163 -18.97 -0.03 -6.74
CA GLY A 163 -20.03 0.18 -7.70
C GLY A 163 -19.67 -0.25 -9.11
N LYS A 164 -20.59 -0.04 -10.05
CA LYS A 164 -20.35 -0.26 -11.47
C LYS A 164 -20.04 1.06 -12.14
N VAL A 165 -18.80 1.21 -12.57
CA VAL A 165 -18.26 2.41 -13.22
C VAL A 165 -18.16 2.18 -14.73
N ASP A 166 -18.59 3.14 -15.53
CA ASP A 166 -18.40 3.14 -16.97
C ASP A 166 -16.94 3.54 -17.28
N ILE A 167 -16.20 2.63 -17.88
CA ILE A 167 -14.83 2.83 -18.30
C ILE A 167 -14.74 2.51 -19.79
N GLY A 168 -14.66 3.54 -20.61
CA GLY A 168 -14.59 3.39 -22.08
C GLY A 168 -15.84 2.73 -22.69
N GLY A 169 -17.03 3.02 -22.18
CA GLY A 169 -18.30 2.46 -22.64
C GLY A 169 -18.63 1.07 -22.10
N LYS A 170 -17.80 0.53 -21.18
CA LYS A 170 -18.06 -0.75 -20.49
C LYS A 170 -18.26 -0.52 -19.01
N LYS A 171 -19.36 -1.02 -18.45
CA LYS A 171 -19.58 -1.01 -17.00
C LYS A 171 -18.76 -2.11 -16.33
N ARG A 172 -17.84 -1.68 -15.44
CA ARG A 172 -16.93 -2.56 -14.70
C ARG A 172 -17.16 -2.40 -13.19
N PRO A 173 -17.08 -3.46 -12.41
CA PRO A 173 -17.03 -3.35 -10.95
C PRO A 173 -15.72 -2.64 -10.55
N VAL A 174 -15.85 -1.64 -9.68
CA VAL A 174 -14.74 -0.85 -9.13
C VAL A 174 -14.90 -0.82 -7.63
N GLU A 175 -13.79 -1.00 -6.90
CA GLU A 175 -13.69 -0.80 -5.45
C GLU A 175 -12.64 0.28 -5.17
N LEU A 176 -12.95 1.21 -4.25
CA LEU A 176 -12.01 2.17 -3.69
C LEU A 176 -11.69 1.77 -2.26
N ILE A 177 -10.41 1.75 -1.92
CA ILE A 177 -9.87 1.23 -0.68
C ILE A 177 -8.95 2.27 -0.06
N ASP A 178 -9.24 2.66 1.19
CA ASP A 178 -8.33 3.47 2.00
C ASP A 178 -7.22 2.56 2.54
N GLU A 179 -6.08 2.56 1.87
CA GLU A 179 -4.96 1.67 2.16
C GLU A 179 -4.04 2.20 3.27
N ASN A 180 -3.95 3.52 3.43
CA ASN A 180 -3.16 4.15 4.49
C ASN A 180 -3.96 4.32 5.79
N VAL A 181 -5.27 3.96 5.77
CA VAL A 181 -6.17 3.94 6.92
C VAL A 181 -6.30 5.32 7.59
N ASN A 182 -6.33 6.36 6.79
CA ASN A 182 -6.45 7.74 7.26
C ASN A 182 -7.88 8.32 7.19
N GLY A 183 -8.85 7.56 6.64
CA GLY A 183 -10.26 7.95 6.54
C GLY A 183 -10.61 8.74 5.28
N THR A 184 -9.66 8.95 4.36
CA THR A 184 -9.89 9.50 3.01
C THR A 184 -9.67 8.42 1.95
N PHE A 185 -10.17 8.65 0.72
CA PHE A 185 -10.11 7.66 -0.38
C PHE A 185 -9.49 8.24 -1.65
N ASN A 186 -8.86 9.40 -1.57
CA ASN A 186 -8.31 10.12 -2.72
C ASN A 186 -6.82 10.43 -2.61
N ASP A 187 -6.13 9.75 -1.71
CA ASP A 187 -4.72 9.98 -1.46
C ASP A 187 -3.85 9.47 -2.60
N ARG A 188 -2.94 10.34 -3.03
CA ARG A 188 -1.96 10.10 -4.09
C ARG A 188 -0.62 10.59 -3.61
N ALA A 189 0.38 9.76 -3.64
CA ALA A 189 1.74 10.13 -3.26
C ALA A 189 2.76 9.44 -4.15
N ALA A 190 4.02 9.80 -3.99
CA ALA A 190 5.12 9.07 -4.61
C ALA A 190 5.47 7.78 -3.84
N ASP A 191 5.02 7.66 -2.59
CA ASP A 191 5.14 6.46 -1.77
C ASP A 191 3.82 5.67 -1.78
N MET A 192 3.92 4.37 -2.01
CA MET A 192 2.74 3.50 -2.06
C MET A 192 2.02 3.37 -0.72
N SER A 193 2.73 3.51 0.40
CA SER A 193 2.14 3.44 1.74
C SER A 193 1.19 4.60 2.03
N ASP A 194 1.34 5.70 1.30
CA ASP A 194 0.57 6.93 1.49
C ASP A 194 -0.54 7.11 0.43
N CYS A 195 -0.74 6.10 -0.43
CA CYS A 195 -1.75 6.12 -1.49
C CYS A 195 -2.91 5.20 -1.20
N ASP A 196 -4.07 5.59 -1.71
CA ASP A 196 -5.24 4.73 -1.72
C ASP A 196 -5.23 3.72 -2.87
N GLY A 197 -6.09 2.72 -2.74
CA GLY A 197 -6.22 1.63 -3.70
C GLY A 197 -7.45 1.74 -4.57
N VAL A 198 -7.34 1.24 -5.81
CA VAL A 198 -8.46 1.01 -6.71
C VAL A 198 -8.36 -0.39 -7.30
N ALA A 199 -9.40 -1.21 -7.09
CA ALA A 199 -9.55 -2.50 -7.73
C ALA A 199 -10.59 -2.42 -8.85
N ILE A 200 -10.33 -3.06 -9.98
CA ILE A 200 -11.21 -3.09 -11.15
C ILE A 200 -11.44 -4.56 -11.53
N ASP A 201 -12.70 -4.91 -11.88
CA ASP A 201 -13.11 -6.26 -12.27
C ASP A 201 -12.95 -7.33 -11.18
N GLY A 202 -12.95 -6.93 -9.91
CA GLY A 202 -12.83 -7.85 -8.78
C GLY A 202 -11.42 -8.41 -8.56
N ASP A 203 -10.42 -7.80 -9.16
CA ASP A 203 -9.02 -8.17 -8.98
C ASP A 203 -8.55 -7.76 -7.59
N LYS A 204 -8.77 -8.66 -6.61
CA LYS A 204 -8.37 -8.46 -5.21
C LYS A 204 -6.85 -8.43 -5.01
N PHE A 205 -6.09 -8.95 -5.97
CA PHE A 205 -4.63 -8.99 -5.93
C PHE A 205 -3.98 -7.98 -6.87
N GLY A 206 -4.77 -7.42 -7.80
CA GLY A 206 -4.34 -6.40 -8.76
C GLY A 206 -4.71 -4.98 -8.31
N GLU A 207 -4.83 -4.75 -7.00
CA GLU A 207 -5.07 -3.42 -6.45
C GLU A 207 -4.03 -2.45 -6.98
N ARG A 208 -4.52 -1.47 -7.71
CA ARG A 208 -3.67 -0.41 -8.24
C ARG A 208 -3.66 0.72 -7.24
N ARG A 209 -2.50 1.28 -6.99
CA ARG A 209 -2.42 2.51 -6.22
C ARG A 209 -2.96 3.67 -7.04
N LEU A 210 -3.72 4.53 -6.37
CA LEU A 210 -4.35 5.68 -6.99
C LEU A 210 -3.26 6.69 -7.41
N GLY A 211 -3.25 7.04 -8.68
CA GLY A 211 -2.37 8.06 -9.25
C GLY A 211 -3.16 9.08 -10.06
N LYS A 212 -2.49 9.90 -10.85
CA LYS A 212 -3.14 10.85 -11.76
C LYS A 212 -3.91 10.14 -12.87
N MET A 213 -3.47 8.93 -13.22
CA MET A 213 -4.05 8.13 -14.31
C MET A 213 -4.26 6.68 -13.88
N LEU A 214 -5.28 6.06 -14.47
CA LEU A 214 -5.50 4.62 -14.48
C LEU A 214 -5.37 4.10 -15.90
N GLU A 215 -4.71 2.96 -16.08
CA GLU A 215 -4.68 2.25 -17.34
C GLU A 215 -5.65 1.08 -17.32
N VAL A 216 -6.59 1.06 -18.24
CA VAL A 216 -7.60 0.01 -18.39
C VAL A 216 -7.67 -0.40 -19.87
N ASP A 217 -7.48 -1.67 -20.18
CA ASP A 217 -7.45 -2.21 -21.54
C ASP A 217 -6.46 -1.46 -22.48
N GLY A 218 -5.30 -1.04 -21.94
CA GLY A 218 -4.29 -0.28 -22.71
C GLY A 218 -4.64 1.19 -22.99
N GLN A 219 -5.74 1.68 -22.43
CA GLN A 219 -6.16 3.07 -22.52
C GLN A 219 -5.96 3.79 -21.17
N PHE A 220 -5.39 4.99 -21.21
CA PHE A 220 -5.22 5.83 -20.02
C PHE A 220 -6.45 6.68 -19.75
N TYR A 221 -6.79 6.84 -18.47
CA TYR A 221 -7.86 7.68 -17.96
C TYR A 221 -7.31 8.56 -16.84
N LEU A 222 -7.54 9.87 -16.93
CA LEU A 222 -7.39 10.78 -15.81
C LEU A 222 -8.43 10.39 -14.77
N VAL A 223 -8.02 10.33 -13.50
CA VAL A 223 -8.89 9.90 -12.40
C VAL A 223 -9.00 10.98 -11.34
N GLU A 224 -10.22 11.20 -10.86
CA GLU A 224 -10.54 12.01 -9.69
C GLU A 224 -11.45 11.18 -8.79
N VAL A 225 -11.15 11.14 -7.51
CA VAL A 225 -11.94 10.44 -6.49
C VAL A 225 -12.37 11.46 -5.44
N ALA A 226 -13.61 11.37 -5.00
CA ALA A 226 -14.09 12.16 -3.88
C ALA A 226 -13.29 11.83 -2.61
N ARG A 227 -13.04 12.82 -1.77
CA ARG A 227 -12.28 12.65 -0.53
C ARG A 227 -12.87 11.57 0.39
N ASP A 228 -14.19 11.51 0.46
CA ASP A 228 -14.92 10.51 1.21
C ASP A 228 -15.12 9.18 0.46
N GLY A 229 -14.71 9.09 -0.80
CA GLY A 229 -14.85 7.90 -1.64
C GLY A 229 -16.21 7.77 -2.36
N ALA A 230 -17.14 8.70 -2.17
CA ALA A 230 -18.51 8.56 -2.64
C ALA A 230 -18.64 8.53 -4.17
N PHE A 231 -17.71 9.11 -4.92
CA PHE A 231 -17.71 9.04 -6.38
C PHE A 231 -16.31 8.95 -6.98
N ILE A 232 -16.26 8.46 -8.20
CA ILE A 232 -15.09 8.49 -9.09
C ILE A 232 -15.46 9.20 -10.40
N LYS A 233 -14.54 10.01 -10.92
CA LYS A 233 -14.61 10.58 -12.26
C LYS A 233 -13.48 10.02 -13.09
N LEU A 234 -13.78 9.60 -14.31
CA LEU A 234 -12.81 9.07 -15.26
C LEU A 234 -12.95 9.80 -16.60
N GLN A 235 -11.87 10.37 -17.06
CA GLN A 235 -11.79 10.99 -18.38
C GLN A 235 -10.71 10.29 -19.19
N LYS A 236 -11.05 9.86 -20.39
CA LYS A 236 -10.05 9.34 -21.33
C LYS A 236 -8.94 10.36 -21.50
N ALA A 237 -7.71 9.95 -21.20
CA ALA A 237 -6.55 10.79 -21.38
C ALA A 237 -6.15 10.77 -22.86
N GLU A 238 -6.19 11.93 -23.50
CA GLU A 238 -5.73 12.10 -24.85
C GLU A 238 -4.28 12.60 -24.86
N ASN A 239 -3.49 12.18 -25.87
CA ASN A 239 -2.11 12.64 -26.08
C ASN A 239 -1.18 12.39 -24.88
N VAL A 240 -1.30 11.23 -24.22
CA VAL A 240 -0.36 10.86 -23.16
C VAL A 240 1.03 10.68 -23.75
N THR A 241 1.96 11.51 -23.31
CA THR A 241 3.35 11.43 -23.74
C THR A 241 4.01 10.23 -23.06
N LEU A 242 4.52 9.29 -23.87
CA LEU A 242 5.19 8.09 -23.41
C LEU A 242 6.70 8.19 -23.62
N GLY A 243 7.47 7.67 -22.65
CA GLY A 243 8.90 7.46 -22.78
C GLY A 243 9.25 5.98 -22.73
N GLN A 244 10.40 5.64 -23.28
CA GLN A 244 10.87 4.27 -23.36
C GLN A 244 11.62 3.86 -22.09
N VAL A 245 11.37 2.61 -21.65
CA VAL A 245 12.11 1.96 -20.57
C VAL A 245 12.75 0.67 -21.09
N ARG A 246 14.00 0.43 -20.67
CA ARG A 246 14.78 -0.75 -21.00
C ARG A 246 15.14 -1.51 -19.75
N VAL A 247 14.92 -2.81 -19.78
CA VAL A 247 15.28 -3.77 -18.73
C VAL A 247 15.98 -4.97 -19.39
N PRO A 248 16.66 -5.83 -18.63
CA PRO A 248 17.20 -7.08 -19.18
C PRO A 248 16.10 -7.93 -19.84
N GLU A 249 16.39 -8.56 -20.97
CA GLU A 249 15.43 -9.38 -21.74
C GLU A 249 14.80 -10.52 -20.93
N ALA A 250 15.48 -10.97 -19.87
CA ALA A 250 14.98 -12.03 -19.00
C ALA A 250 13.77 -11.59 -18.15
N ILE A 251 13.50 -10.28 -18.02
CA ILE A 251 12.38 -9.77 -17.23
C ILE A 251 11.07 -10.05 -17.97
N SER A 252 10.21 -10.86 -17.36
CA SER A 252 8.91 -11.26 -17.91
C SER A 252 7.77 -10.34 -17.46
N GLU A 253 7.89 -9.73 -16.28
CA GLU A 253 6.94 -8.77 -15.74
C GLU A 253 7.69 -7.67 -14.97
N PHE A 254 7.21 -6.45 -15.09
CA PHE A 254 7.75 -5.29 -14.40
C PHE A 254 6.61 -4.42 -13.89
N VAL A 255 6.71 -3.98 -12.64
CA VAL A 255 5.73 -3.10 -12.02
C VAL A 255 6.42 -1.84 -11.53
N ALA A 256 5.89 -0.70 -11.94
CA ALA A 256 6.33 0.61 -11.50
C ALA A 256 5.17 1.41 -10.91
N PHE A 257 5.50 2.25 -9.96
CA PHE A 257 4.58 3.15 -9.30
C PHE A 257 5.18 4.56 -9.23
N GLY A 258 4.33 5.56 -9.39
CA GLY A 258 4.66 6.98 -9.28
C GLY A 258 3.40 7.84 -9.27
N GLU A 259 3.53 9.15 -9.20
CA GLU A 259 2.37 10.07 -9.20
C GLU A 259 1.42 9.87 -10.38
N ASN A 260 1.95 9.43 -11.53
CA ASN A 260 1.13 9.18 -12.70
C ASN A 260 0.26 7.93 -12.58
N GLY A 261 0.65 6.97 -11.75
CA GLY A 261 -0.13 5.76 -11.52
C GLY A 261 0.74 4.53 -11.25
N HIS A 262 0.06 3.40 -11.16
CA HIS A 262 0.61 2.07 -10.95
C HIS A 262 0.49 1.27 -12.24
N PHE A 263 1.62 0.88 -12.83
CA PHE A 263 1.67 0.28 -14.15
C PHE A 263 2.38 -1.07 -14.12
N THR A 264 1.68 -2.10 -14.58
CA THR A 264 2.26 -3.42 -14.84
C THR A 264 2.61 -3.54 -16.31
N ARG A 265 3.81 -4.02 -16.64
CA ARG A 265 4.31 -4.23 -17.99
C ARG A 265 4.85 -5.64 -18.16
N LYS A 266 4.65 -6.16 -19.39
CA LYS A 266 5.33 -7.37 -19.87
C LYS A 266 6.31 -6.92 -20.95
N PRO A 267 7.61 -6.77 -20.63
CA PRO A 267 8.59 -6.27 -21.58
C PRO A 267 8.68 -7.16 -22.82
N ALA A 268 8.72 -6.55 -23.99
CA ALA A 268 8.99 -7.25 -25.23
C ALA A 268 10.46 -7.03 -25.61
N LYS A 269 11.26 -8.08 -25.57
CA LYS A 269 12.72 -8.02 -25.75
C LYS A 269 13.40 -6.98 -24.84
N GLY A 270 12.94 -6.91 -23.59
CA GLY A 270 13.45 -5.98 -22.61
C GLY A 270 13.00 -4.52 -22.77
N GLU A 271 12.00 -4.22 -23.60
CA GLU A 271 11.54 -2.85 -23.84
C GLU A 271 10.03 -2.69 -23.57
N PHE A 272 9.67 -1.54 -23.02
CA PHE A 272 8.27 -1.12 -22.83
C PHE A 272 8.18 0.40 -22.71
N THR A 273 6.96 0.95 -22.61
CA THR A 273 6.73 2.38 -22.43
C THR A 273 5.92 2.66 -21.17
N LEU A 274 6.19 3.83 -20.56
CA LEU A 274 5.40 4.42 -19.48
C LEU A 274 5.11 5.88 -19.81
N PRO A 275 4.07 6.49 -19.23
CA PRO A 275 3.90 7.93 -19.23
C PRO A 275 5.16 8.63 -18.68
N VAL A 276 5.51 9.76 -19.27
CA VAL A 276 6.66 10.57 -18.81
C VAL A 276 6.46 10.99 -17.36
N GLY A 277 7.48 10.83 -16.52
CA GLY A 277 7.44 11.17 -15.09
C GLY A 277 8.42 10.38 -14.25
N GLU A 278 8.35 10.58 -12.94
CA GLU A 278 9.15 9.89 -11.95
C GLU A 278 8.43 8.65 -11.42
N TYR A 279 9.20 7.57 -11.25
CA TYR A 279 8.71 6.27 -10.83
C TYR A 279 9.65 5.61 -9.83
N ARG A 280 9.07 4.66 -9.08
CA ARG A 280 9.81 3.67 -8.27
C ARG A 280 9.53 2.27 -8.80
N ILE A 281 10.52 1.42 -8.77
CA ILE A 281 10.34 0.00 -9.06
C ILE A 281 9.58 -0.63 -7.90
N GLN A 282 8.46 -1.29 -8.19
CA GLN A 282 7.65 -1.99 -7.21
C GLN A 282 8.01 -3.48 -7.15
N SER A 283 8.08 -4.09 -8.32
CA SER A 283 8.46 -5.49 -8.46
C SER A 283 8.90 -5.81 -9.88
N TRP A 284 9.61 -6.92 -10.02
CA TRP A 284 9.84 -7.55 -11.31
C TRP A 284 9.84 -9.07 -11.17
N LYS A 285 9.65 -9.77 -12.31
CA LYS A 285 9.70 -11.23 -12.38
C LYS A 285 10.56 -11.71 -13.53
N ILE A 286 11.14 -12.89 -13.35
CA ILE A 286 11.79 -13.67 -14.40
C ILE A 286 11.16 -15.06 -14.39
N ASP A 287 10.61 -15.48 -15.53
CA ASP A 287 10.07 -16.81 -15.74
C ASP A 287 11.07 -17.64 -16.54
N ARG A 288 11.42 -18.83 -16.04
CA ARG A 288 12.35 -19.75 -16.69
C ARG A 288 11.85 -21.18 -16.61
N LYS A 289 12.35 -22.00 -17.55
CA LYS A 289 12.23 -23.46 -17.46
C LYS A 289 13.63 -24.05 -17.30
N ASP A 290 13.77 -25.02 -16.40
CA ASP A 290 15.01 -25.78 -16.28
C ASP A 290 15.16 -26.81 -17.43
N ALA A 291 16.30 -27.50 -17.47
CA ALA A 291 16.58 -28.50 -18.49
C ALA A 291 15.59 -29.68 -18.52
N ARG A 292 14.77 -29.84 -17.45
CA ARG A 292 13.72 -30.86 -17.33
C ARG A 292 12.34 -30.32 -17.65
N GLY A 293 12.25 -29.02 -18.05
CA GLY A 293 11.00 -28.34 -18.38
C GLY A 293 10.21 -27.82 -17.17
N ALA A 294 10.73 -27.97 -15.94
CA ALA A 294 10.07 -27.44 -14.76
C ALA A 294 10.12 -25.90 -14.76
N ALA A 295 8.98 -25.27 -14.44
CA ALA A 295 8.86 -23.82 -14.38
C ALA A 295 9.49 -23.29 -13.09
N TRP A 296 10.26 -22.20 -13.22
CA TRP A 296 10.85 -21.45 -12.13
C TRP A 296 10.48 -19.99 -12.27
N VAL A 297 10.13 -19.35 -11.17
CA VAL A 297 9.85 -17.94 -11.08
C VAL A 297 10.78 -17.30 -10.06
N LEU A 298 11.49 -16.26 -10.49
CA LEU A 298 12.24 -15.37 -9.61
C LEU A 298 11.46 -14.06 -9.53
N SER A 299 11.06 -13.67 -8.33
CA SER A 299 10.32 -12.42 -8.08
C SER A 299 11.11 -11.52 -7.15
N ALA A 300 11.11 -10.23 -7.42
CA ALA A 300 11.73 -9.20 -6.59
C ALA A 300 10.68 -8.25 -6.02
N TYR A 301 10.87 -7.84 -4.76
CA TYR A 301 10.00 -6.92 -4.03
C TYR A 301 10.77 -6.24 -2.90
N GLY A 302 10.15 -5.23 -2.25
CA GLY A 302 10.76 -4.57 -1.10
C GLY A 302 11.96 -3.71 -1.48
N PHE A 303 11.81 -2.94 -2.55
CA PHE A 303 12.82 -1.99 -3.03
C PHE A 303 12.98 -0.83 -2.04
N ASN A 304 14.22 -0.38 -1.87
CA ASN A 304 14.53 0.81 -1.11
C ASN A 304 14.42 2.09 -1.98
N ASP A 305 14.69 3.25 -1.37
CA ASP A 305 14.58 4.55 -2.06
C ASP A 305 15.53 4.72 -3.25
N SER A 306 16.56 3.87 -3.41
CA SER A 306 17.47 3.94 -4.55
C SER A 306 16.88 3.39 -5.85
N ALA A 307 15.74 2.72 -5.79
CA ALA A 307 15.06 2.15 -6.95
C ALA A 307 14.14 3.14 -7.68
N GLN A 308 14.50 4.42 -7.67
CA GLN A 308 13.80 5.48 -8.39
C GLN A 308 14.39 5.65 -9.80
N PHE A 309 13.54 6.01 -10.76
CA PHE A 309 13.95 6.33 -12.12
C PHE A 309 13.01 7.33 -12.78
N GLU A 310 13.53 8.06 -13.74
CA GLU A 310 12.79 9.02 -14.55
C GLU A 310 12.53 8.46 -15.94
N VAL A 311 11.31 8.64 -16.44
CA VAL A 311 10.92 8.38 -17.83
C VAL A 311 10.78 9.71 -18.56
N ALA A 312 11.60 9.93 -19.58
CA ALA A 312 11.64 11.17 -20.36
C ALA A 312 11.46 10.89 -21.85
N VAL A 313 11.09 11.93 -22.62
CA VAL A 313 11.00 11.85 -24.07
C VAL A 313 12.41 11.78 -24.67
N GLY A 314 12.58 10.89 -25.66
CA GLY A 314 13.81 10.82 -26.46
C GLY A 314 15.04 10.22 -25.75
N LYS A 315 14.94 9.90 -24.46
CA LYS A 315 16.00 9.25 -23.69
C LYS A 315 15.44 8.01 -22.98
N PRO A 316 15.76 6.79 -23.45
CA PRO A 316 15.32 5.58 -22.75
C PRO A 316 15.88 5.51 -21.33
N ALA A 317 15.02 5.20 -20.36
CA ALA A 317 15.44 4.85 -19.01
C ALA A 317 15.96 3.40 -19.01
N SER A 318 17.22 3.19 -18.72
CA SER A 318 17.83 1.86 -18.69
C SER A 318 18.00 1.40 -17.23
N LEU A 319 17.33 0.30 -16.87
CA LEU A 319 17.31 -0.22 -15.51
C LEU A 319 18.14 -1.52 -15.44
N GLU A 320 19.14 -1.52 -14.59
CA GLU A 320 20.00 -2.69 -14.35
C GLU A 320 19.44 -3.56 -13.22
N ILE A 321 18.28 -4.17 -13.45
CA ILE A 321 17.59 -5.07 -12.52
C ILE A 321 17.82 -6.54 -12.90
N GLY A 322 17.34 -7.46 -12.06
CA GLY A 322 17.45 -8.89 -12.33
C GLY A 322 18.77 -9.50 -11.86
N GLU A 323 19.28 -10.42 -12.63
CA GLU A 323 20.52 -11.15 -12.30
C GLU A 323 21.80 -10.30 -12.50
N PRO A 324 22.90 -10.59 -11.75
CA PRO A 324 23.05 -11.70 -10.82
C PRO A 324 22.40 -11.44 -9.46
N MET A 325 21.88 -12.52 -8.84
CA MET A 325 21.44 -12.53 -7.46
C MET A 325 22.64 -12.63 -6.50
N ARG A 326 22.49 -12.07 -5.30
CA ARG A 326 23.41 -12.25 -4.20
C ARG A 326 22.75 -13.03 -3.06
N ALA A 327 23.41 -14.05 -2.57
CA ALA A 327 23.06 -14.72 -1.33
C ALA A 327 23.76 -13.99 -0.18
N ALA A 328 23.01 -13.35 0.71
CA ALA A 328 23.52 -12.67 1.89
C ALA A 328 23.25 -13.55 3.12
N LEU A 329 24.31 -14.03 3.75
CA LEU A 329 24.25 -14.78 5.00
C LEU A 329 24.50 -13.82 6.16
N GLN A 330 23.53 -13.68 7.04
CA GLN A 330 23.64 -12.90 8.26
C GLN A 330 23.72 -13.82 9.47
N ILE A 331 24.64 -13.49 10.40
CA ILE A 331 24.74 -14.17 11.69
C ILE A 331 23.97 -13.31 12.69
N GLU A 332 22.95 -13.87 13.28
CA GLU A 332 22.10 -13.20 14.26
C GLU A 332 22.24 -13.89 15.62
N LYS A 333 22.15 -13.09 16.69
CA LYS A 333 21.92 -13.68 18.02
C LYS A 333 20.48 -14.17 18.03
N PRO A 334 20.25 -15.44 18.39
CA PRO A 334 18.89 -15.94 18.51
C PRO A 334 18.08 -15.04 19.42
N MET A 335 16.92 -14.56 18.97
CA MET A 335 16.01 -13.82 19.84
C MET A 335 15.38 -14.80 20.83
N ALA A 336 15.52 -14.50 22.13
CA ALA A 336 14.78 -15.20 23.17
C ALA A 336 13.32 -14.79 23.07
N GLY A 337 12.41 -15.72 22.88
CA GLY A 337 11.01 -15.48 23.22
C GLY A 337 10.88 -15.25 24.74
N PRO A 338 9.75 -14.66 25.20
CA PRO A 338 9.58 -14.27 26.61
C PRO A 338 9.81 -15.39 27.62
N ASP A 339 9.62 -16.65 27.20
CA ASP A 339 9.78 -17.85 28.03
C ASP A 339 10.99 -18.72 27.64
N MET A 340 11.80 -18.29 26.66
CA MET A 340 12.97 -19.06 26.20
C MET A 340 14.28 -18.42 26.64
N ARG A 341 15.01 -19.12 27.51
CA ARG A 341 16.43 -18.84 27.73
C ARG A 341 17.20 -19.32 26.51
N VAL A 342 17.62 -18.40 25.65
CA VAL A 342 18.53 -18.75 24.54
C VAL A 342 19.89 -19.12 25.14
N PRO A 343 20.38 -20.33 24.90
CA PRO A 343 21.73 -20.71 25.32
C PRO A 343 22.74 -19.76 24.69
N THR A 344 23.69 -19.25 25.46
CA THR A 344 24.72 -18.30 25.02
C THR A 344 25.67 -18.88 23.95
N ASN A 345 25.58 -20.16 23.68
CA ASN A 345 26.39 -20.92 22.71
C ASN A 345 25.63 -21.20 21.39
N GLN A 346 24.46 -20.58 21.15
CA GLN A 346 23.73 -20.71 19.89
C GLN A 346 23.98 -19.52 18.98
N LEU A 347 24.08 -19.79 17.67
CA LEU A 347 24.14 -18.81 16.61
C LEU A 347 22.93 -19.00 15.70
N GLY A 348 22.24 -17.91 15.38
CA GLY A 348 21.23 -17.86 14.33
C GLY A 348 21.88 -17.53 13.00
N PHE A 349 21.39 -18.15 11.93
CA PHE A 349 21.80 -17.84 10.57
C PHE A 349 20.57 -17.50 9.76
N ASN A 350 20.57 -16.30 9.18
CA ASN A 350 19.52 -15.84 8.28
C ASN A 350 20.13 -15.72 6.87
N LEU A 351 19.49 -16.38 5.89
CA LEU A 351 19.89 -16.33 4.51
C LEU A 351 18.85 -15.52 3.72
N ARG A 352 19.32 -14.46 3.07
CA ARG A 352 18.50 -13.66 2.15
C ARG A 352 19.07 -13.73 0.75
N PHE A 353 18.17 -13.75 -0.23
CA PHE A 353 18.54 -13.50 -1.62
C PHE A 353 18.20 -12.04 -1.92
N GLU A 354 19.17 -11.31 -2.42
CA GLU A 354 19.07 -9.89 -2.69
C GLU A 354 19.46 -9.59 -4.14
N GLY A 355 18.78 -8.63 -4.74
CA GLY A 355 19.11 -8.08 -6.03
C GLY A 355 20.09 -6.90 -5.94
N ARG A 356 20.27 -6.19 -7.05
CA ARG A 356 21.24 -5.08 -7.17
C ARG A 356 20.90 -3.85 -6.32
N TYR A 357 19.63 -3.57 -6.10
CA TYR A 357 19.14 -2.47 -5.27
C TYR A 357 18.88 -2.88 -3.81
N GLY A 358 19.32 -4.07 -3.41
CA GLY A 358 19.07 -4.62 -2.07
C GLY A 358 17.62 -5.13 -1.88
N GLU A 359 16.87 -5.23 -2.98
CA GLU A 359 15.53 -5.80 -2.99
C GLU A 359 15.55 -7.28 -2.59
N SER A 360 14.52 -7.72 -1.91
CA SER A 360 14.32 -9.12 -1.53
C SER A 360 13.89 -9.95 -2.72
N LEU A 361 14.49 -11.13 -2.86
CA LEU A 361 14.19 -12.05 -3.94
C LEU A 361 13.51 -13.32 -3.42
N GLN A 362 12.46 -13.74 -4.10
CA GLN A 362 11.76 -15.00 -3.87
C GLN A 362 11.91 -15.91 -5.07
N ILE A 363 12.25 -17.15 -4.80
CA ILE A 363 12.38 -18.20 -5.81
C ILE A 363 11.25 -19.21 -5.63
N MET A 364 10.52 -19.52 -6.72
CA MET A 364 9.47 -20.54 -6.74
C MET A 364 9.76 -21.56 -7.82
N LYS A 365 9.40 -22.81 -7.56
CA LYS A 365 9.41 -23.91 -8.53
C LYS A 365 7.98 -24.40 -8.72
N GLY A 366 7.36 -24.03 -9.86
CA GLY A 366 5.91 -24.09 -9.96
C GLY A 366 5.25 -23.22 -8.87
N ASP A 367 4.29 -23.79 -8.15
CA ASP A 367 3.56 -23.10 -7.07
C ASP A 367 4.19 -23.33 -5.67
N GLN A 368 5.38 -23.92 -5.60
CA GLN A 368 6.02 -24.28 -4.34
C GLN A 368 7.38 -23.60 -4.19
N ARG A 369 7.76 -23.32 -2.95
CA ARG A 369 9.14 -22.94 -2.63
C ARG A 369 10.05 -24.14 -2.89
N PRO A 370 11.25 -23.93 -3.47
CA PRO A 370 12.25 -25.02 -3.61
C PRO A 370 12.72 -25.47 -2.22
N PRO A 371 13.34 -26.66 -2.09
CA PRO A 371 13.99 -27.04 -0.84
C PRO A 371 14.96 -25.96 -0.37
N GLY A 372 15.00 -25.73 0.94
CA GLY A 372 15.89 -24.73 1.52
C GLY A 372 17.35 -25.00 1.19
N PRO A 373 18.17 -23.96 1.04
CA PRO A 373 19.60 -24.09 0.83
C PRO A 373 20.29 -24.82 1.99
N ARG A 374 21.36 -25.54 1.69
CA ARG A 374 22.17 -26.23 2.69
C ARG A 374 23.24 -25.29 3.24
N LEU A 375 23.31 -25.17 4.56
CA LEU A 375 24.41 -24.54 5.28
C LEU A 375 25.40 -25.60 5.72
N THR A 376 26.70 -25.38 5.49
CA THR A 376 27.79 -26.19 6.06
C THR A 376 28.73 -25.24 6.79
N LEU A 377 28.97 -25.51 8.06
CA LEU A 377 29.96 -24.83 8.88
C LEU A 377 31.15 -25.79 9.07
N THR A 378 32.35 -25.28 8.84
CA THR A 378 33.58 -26.05 9.08
C THR A 378 34.56 -25.19 9.87
N SER A 379 35.18 -25.74 10.93
CA SER A 379 36.24 -25.04 11.66
C SER A 379 37.45 -24.84 10.78
N LEU A 380 38.27 -23.84 11.07
CA LEU A 380 39.49 -23.53 10.28
C LEU A 380 40.48 -24.67 10.27
N ASP A 381 40.53 -25.46 11.35
CA ASP A 381 41.38 -26.65 11.48
C ASP A 381 40.74 -27.93 10.90
N GLY A 382 39.50 -27.84 10.38
CA GLY A 382 38.77 -28.96 9.80
C GLY A 382 38.26 -30.02 10.79
N THR A 383 38.45 -29.82 12.08
CA THR A 383 38.07 -30.81 13.12
C THR A 383 36.57 -30.81 13.41
N TYR A 384 35.87 -29.71 13.12
CA TYR A 384 34.43 -29.58 13.29
C TYR A 384 33.73 -29.34 11.95
N ARG A 385 32.69 -30.12 11.71
CA ARG A 385 31.79 -29.91 10.55
C ARG A 385 30.36 -30.11 10.96
N TYR A 386 29.51 -29.08 10.69
CA TYR A 386 28.08 -29.11 10.91
C TYR A 386 27.35 -28.77 9.61
N THR A 387 26.30 -29.53 9.31
CA THR A 387 25.47 -29.28 8.11
C THR A 387 24.02 -29.26 8.51
N ASN A 388 23.29 -28.22 8.03
CA ASN A 388 21.86 -28.08 8.21
C ASN A 388 21.23 -27.48 6.93
N THR A 389 19.91 -27.51 6.86
CA THR A 389 19.12 -26.89 5.79
C THR A 389 18.36 -25.70 6.36
N PHE A 390 18.36 -24.58 5.63
CA PHE A 390 17.52 -23.44 6.02
C PHE A 390 16.05 -23.82 5.89
N GLU A 391 15.26 -23.44 6.88
CA GLU A 391 13.81 -23.51 6.82
C GLU A 391 13.28 -22.15 6.37
N PHE A 392 12.24 -22.17 5.55
CA PHE A 392 11.54 -20.94 5.20
C PHE A 392 10.57 -20.60 6.33
N GLY A 393 10.74 -19.40 6.94
CA GLY A 393 9.85 -18.84 7.95
C GLY A 393 8.55 -18.29 7.33
#